data_8068372afa6e0a43036a967eca4b960d
#
_entry.id   8068372afa6e0a43036a967eca4b960d
#
_cell.length_a   1.000
_cell.length_b   1.000
_cell.length_c   1.000
_cell.angle_alpha   90.00
_cell.angle_beta   90.00
_cell.angle_gamma   90.00
#
_symmetry.space_group_name_H-M   'P 1'
#
loop_
_entity.id
_entity.type
_entity.pdbx_description
1 polymer ?
#
loop_
_entity_poly.entity_id
_entity_poly.type
_entity_poly.pdbx_seq_one_letter_code
_entity_poly.pdbx_strand_id
1 'polypeptide(L)'
;MKKWLSGMLVAVMILTVLTGCGNQAKPNEASVEASGIFYDLTGIAPDTTVMTVSGVEITAEEYLYWLSYLCASTEYNILSYNSYYGYYAELINEDGSIKWDGEFRDGQTLAQYVVEEAQATIRFYTAIELMAKTHNAGLDSEDMTAIATNMNNAIQELGSQEQFDLYLEKLGICQSTFQDLSASSFLFDNLLLLVLEEGSELYLEPENYNKYASYADHILLMTIDSASGKPLSPEEIQDRKNRMEDMLSQLQAADDLLATFNQLADANSEDTGRATNPNGYVFTPGTMVASFEDAVAALEPGQISGVVESDYGYHIILRKDLMEALEADPEQRVSIAETHLTTLLTLLSNEATVEVSKLVKDINVAEFYAAYEAHAEELTKTAGQTETAGN
;
A
#
# COMPACT_ATOMS: atom_id res chain seq x y z
N MET A 1 2.55 -11.84 1.84
CA MET A 1 1.41 -11.16 2.44
C MET A 1 1.59 -9.64 2.63
N LYS A 2 2.73 -9.11 3.10
CA LYS A 2 2.95 -7.65 3.34
C LYS A 2 3.02 -6.74 2.10
N LYS A 3 3.21 -7.27 0.90
CA LYS A 3 3.31 -6.47 -0.35
C LYS A 3 1.97 -5.99 -0.93
N TRP A 4 0.85 -6.44 -0.38
CA TRP A 4 -0.49 -6.10 -0.89
C TRP A 4 -1.09 -4.83 -0.27
N LEU A 5 -0.81 -4.53 0.98
CA LEU A 5 -1.32 -3.33 1.65
C LEU A 5 -0.72 -2.04 1.05
N SER A 6 0.59 -2.05 0.74
CA SER A 6 1.22 -0.93 0.02
C SER A 6 0.72 -0.77 -1.42
N GLY A 7 0.25 -1.86 -2.06
CA GLY A 7 -0.38 -1.81 -3.38
C GLY A 7 -1.79 -1.21 -3.33
N MET A 8 -2.54 -1.38 -2.24
CA MET A 8 -3.87 -0.79 -2.07
C MET A 8 -3.82 0.72 -1.85
N LEU A 9 -2.90 1.22 -1.04
CA LEU A 9 -2.67 2.66 -0.89
C LEU A 9 -2.27 3.31 -2.23
N VAL A 10 -1.42 2.66 -3.02
CA VAL A 10 -1.02 3.14 -4.35
C VAL A 10 -2.17 3.06 -5.38
N ALA A 11 -3.06 2.07 -5.30
CA ALA A 11 -4.22 1.98 -6.21
C ALA A 11 -5.28 3.04 -5.90
N VAL A 12 -5.47 3.40 -4.64
CA VAL A 12 -6.30 4.54 -4.24
C VAL A 12 -5.63 5.87 -4.62
N MET A 13 -4.29 5.96 -4.54
CA MET A 13 -3.54 7.15 -4.99
C MET A 13 -3.54 7.35 -6.51
N ILE A 14 -3.79 6.34 -7.35
CA ILE A 14 -3.94 6.55 -8.81
C ILE A 14 -5.28 7.23 -9.14
N LEU A 15 -6.29 7.13 -8.28
CA LEU A 15 -7.47 8.00 -8.30
C LEU A 15 -7.21 9.38 -7.67
N THR A 16 -6.08 9.58 -6.97
CA THR A 16 -5.71 10.77 -6.22
C THR A 16 -5.12 11.91 -7.05
N VAL A 17 -5.36 11.99 -8.34
CA VAL A 17 -5.10 13.25 -9.05
C VAL A 17 -6.20 14.29 -8.77
N LEU A 18 -7.12 14.00 -7.82
CA LEU A 18 -8.30 14.83 -7.65
C LEU A 18 -8.61 15.02 -6.17
N THR A 19 -8.08 16.03 -5.62
CA THR A 19 -8.20 16.40 -4.25
C THR A 19 -9.08 17.63 -4.06
N GLY A 20 -9.93 17.66 -3.17
CA GLY A 20 -10.40 18.65 -2.56
C GLY A 20 -11.57 19.02 -1.79
N CYS A 21 -11.67 19.36 -0.56
CA CYS A 21 -12.35 20.24 0.41
C CYS A 21 -13.49 19.66 1.22
N GLY A 22 -13.72 20.00 2.35
CA GLY A 22 -13.67 20.91 3.41
C GLY A 22 -14.97 21.11 4.16
N ASN A 23 -14.93 20.92 5.47
CA ASN A 23 -16.01 20.97 6.46
C ASN A 23 -17.07 22.06 6.19
N GLN A 24 -18.23 21.69 5.69
CA GLN A 24 -19.46 22.45 5.90
C GLN A 24 -20.42 21.65 6.75
N ALA A 25 -21.07 22.32 7.71
CA ALA A 25 -22.14 21.79 8.51
C ALA A 25 -23.12 21.01 7.64
N LYS A 26 -23.51 19.79 8.10
CA LYS A 26 -24.54 18.96 7.45
C LYS A 26 -25.70 19.87 7.02
N PRO A 27 -26.08 19.84 5.74
CA PRO A 27 -27.30 20.52 5.33
C PRO A 27 -28.47 19.96 6.12
N ASN A 28 -29.35 20.84 6.51
CA ASN A 28 -30.60 20.55 7.21
C ASN A 28 -31.34 19.39 6.53
N GLU A 29 -31.82 18.43 7.33
CA GLU A 29 -32.55 17.23 6.93
C GLU A 29 -33.70 17.54 5.94
N ALA A 30 -33.39 17.58 4.66
CA ALA A 30 -34.36 17.23 3.64
C ALA A 30 -34.16 15.74 3.40
N SER A 31 -35.19 14.91 3.54
CA SER A 31 -35.18 13.50 3.20
C SER A 31 -34.57 13.36 1.81
N VAL A 32 -33.34 12.83 1.73
CA VAL A 32 -32.75 12.44 0.45
C VAL A 32 -33.68 11.40 -0.12
N GLU A 33 -34.29 11.66 -1.29
CA GLU A 33 -35.06 10.62 -1.98
C GLU A 33 -34.12 9.44 -2.17
N ALA A 34 -34.58 8.25 -1.73
CA ALA A 34 -33.81 7.04 -1.87
C ALA A 34 -33.62 6.76 -3.37
N SER A 35 -32.43 6.99 -3.87
CA SER A 35 -32.08 6.91 -5.29
C SER A 35 -30.59 6.55 -5.44
N GLY A 36 -30.19 6.20 -6.64
CA GLY A 36 -28.83 5.83 -7.01
C GLY A 36 -28.66 4.33 -7.20
N ILE A 37 -27.59 3.96 -7.91
CA ILE A 37 -27.36 2.58 -8.33
C ILE A 37 -27.45 1.57 -7.17
N PHE A 38 -26.87 1.87 -6.03
CA PHE A 38 -26.85 0.93 -4.91
C PHE A 38 -28.25 0.75 -4.28
N TYR A 39 -29.07 1.81 -4.27
CA TYR A 39 -30.46 1.70 -3.85
C TYR A 39 -31.28 0.84 -4.82
N ASP A 40 -31.11 1.05 -6.10
CA ASP A 40 -31.81 0.30 -7.15
C ASP A 40 -31.45 -1.19 -7.11
N LEU A 41 -30.20 -1.52 -6.78
CA LEU A 41 -29.72 -2.89 -6.69
C LEU A 41 -30.05 -3.60 -5.37
N THR A 42 -30.12 -2.87 -4.25
CA THR A 42 -30.21 -3.49 -2.91
C THR A 42 -31.48 -3.12 -2.15
N GLY A 43 -32.15 -2.04 -2.54
CA GLY A 43 -33.28 -1.46 -1.78
C GLY A 43 -32.82 -0.77 -0.47
N ILE A 44 -31.52 -0.60 -0.23
CA ILE A 44 -30.98 0.04 0.98
C ILE A 44 -30.75 1.51 0.68
N ALA A 45 -31.39 2.42 1.44
CA ALA A 45 -31.19 3.85 1.22
C ALA A 45 -29.71 4.26 1.47
N PRO A 46 -29.15 5.15 0.64
CA PRO A 46 -27.73 5.51 0.67
C PRO A 46 -27.20 5.96 2.04
N ASP A 47 -28.01 6.69 2.79
CA ASP A 47 -27.71 7.24 4.11
C ASP A 47 -27.94 6.26 5.28
N THR A 48 -28.40 5.03 4.99
CA THR A 48 -28.62 4.02 6.01
C THR A 48 -27.30 3.58 6.64
N THR A 49 -27.19 3.68 7.96
CA THR A 49 -26.04 3.11 8.69
C THR A 49 -26.06 1.58 8.57
N VAL A 50 -25.06 1.01 7.90
CA VAL A 50 -24.94 -0.44 7.68
C VAL A 50 -23.75 -1.08 8.40
N MET A 51 -22.82 -0.25 8.87
CA MET A 51 -21.68 -0.70 9.67
C MET A 51 -21.31 0.39 10.67
N THR A 52 -20.79 0.01 11.83
CA THR A 52 -20.12 0.95 12.75
C THR A 52 -18.73 0.47 13.05
N VAL A 53 -17.78 1.40 13.12
CA VAL A 53 -16.38 1.13 13.42
C VAL A 53 -15.95 2.05 14.56
N SER A 54 -15.72 1.50 15.76
CA SER A 54 -15.38 2.25 16.97
C SER A 54 -16.34 3.44 17.24
N GLY A 55 -17.64 3.24 16.91
CA GLY A 55 -18.70 4.24 17.09
C GLY A 55 -18.87 5.22 15.93
N VAL A 56 -18.06 5.15 14.89
CA VAL A 56 -18.26 5.89 13.62
C VAL A 56 -19.26 5.13 12.76
N GLU A 57 -20.28 5.84 12.28
CA GLU A 57 -21.34 5.29 11.43
C GLU A 57 -20.89 5.29 9.96
N ILE A 58 -20.99 4.14 9.32
CA ILE A 58 -20.69 3.93 7.89
C ILE A 58 -21.99 3.73 7.15
N THR A 59 -22.21 4.54 6.12
CA THR A 59 -23.42 4.50 5.31
C THR A 59 -23.43 3.33 4.32
N ALA A 60 -24.63 3.00 3.82
CA ALA A 60 -24.76 2.00 2.76
C ALA A 60 -24.02 2.42 1.48
N GLU A 61 -24.05 3.71 1.14
CA GLU A 61 -23.35 4.25 -0.01
C GLU A 61 -21.84 3.99 0.10
N GLU A 62 -21.23 4.32 1.22
CA GLU A 62 -19.78 4.11 1.43
C GLU A 62 -19.41 2.63 1.47
N TYR A 63 -20.20 1.81 2.18
CA TYR A 63 -19.94 0.36 2.28
C TYR A 63 -20.01 -0.32 0.91
N LEU A 64 -21.05 -0.02 0.13
CA LEU A 64 -21.27 -0.64 -1.19
C LEU A 64 -20.30 -0.13 -2.23
N TYR A 65 -19.86 1.12 -2.13
CA TYR A 65 -18.76 1.64 -2.92
C TYR A 65 -17.49 0.82 -2.71
N TRP A 66 -17.06 0.62 -1.47
CA TRP A 66 -15.86 -0.18 -1.21
C TRP A 66 -16.03 -1.63 -1.64
N LEU A 67 -17.22 -2.21 -1.48
CA LEU A 67 -17.48 -3.56 -1.94
C LEU A 67 -17.36 -3.67 -3.47
N SER A 68 -18.01 -2.78 -4.22
CA SER A 68 -17.95 -2.79 -5.70
C SER A 68 -16.54 -2.52 -6.21
N TYR A 69 -15.81 -1.57 -5.59
CA TYR A 69 -14.42 -1.27 -5.92
C TYR A 69 -13.50 -2.48 -5.75
N LEU A 70 -13.66 -3.21 -4.64
CA LEU A 70 -12.82 -4.39 -4.38
C LEU A 70 -13.21 -5.59 -5.23
N CYS A 71 -14.48 -5.73 -5.61
CA CYS A 71 -14.89 -6.70 -6.63
C CYS A 71 -14.18 -6.40 -7.95
N ALA A 72 -14.24 -5.16 -8.45
CA ALA A 72 -13.61 -4.75 -9.70
C ALA A 72 -12.08 -4.94 -9.68
N SER A 73 -11.42 -4.50 -8.61
CA SER A 73 -9.97 -4.64 -8.44
C SER A 73 -9.55 -6.11 -8.38
N THR A 74 -10.30 -6.93 -7.67
CA THR A 74 -10.02 -8.37 -7.53
C THR A 74 -10.21 -9.11 -8.85
N GLU A 75 -11.31 -8.84 -9.57
CA GLU A 75 -11.54 -9.37 -10.91
C GLU A 75 -10.41 -9.01 -11.87
N TYR A 76 -10.05 -7.72 -11.95
CA TYR A 76 -8.94 -7.27 -12.78
C TYR A 76 -7.63 -8.00 -12.46
N ASN A 77 -7.32 -8.15 -11.18
CA ASN A 77 -6.10 -8.84 -10.73
C ASN A 77 -6.13 -10.32 -11.12
N ILE A 78 -7.24 -11.03 -10.86
CA ILE A 78 -7.37 -12.46 -11.21
C ILE A 78 -7.22 -12.65 -12.71
N LEU A 79 -7.92 -11.88 -13.53
CA LEU A 79 -7.87 -12.00 -14.99
C LEU A 79 -6.48 -11.65 -15.54
N SER A 80 -5.83 -10.60 -15.02
CA SER A 80 -4.49 -10.21 -15.41
C SER A 80 -3.45 -11.28 -15.05
N TYR A 81 -3.41 -11.72 -13.80
CA TYR A 81 -2.44 -12.74 -13.36
C TYR A 81 -2.69 -14.09 -14.03
N ASN A 82 -3.95 -14.45 -14.28
CA ASN A 82 -4.26 -15.67 -15.01
C ASN A 82 -3.80 -15.57 -16.47
N SER A 83 -3.97 -14.44 -17.13
CA SER A 83 -3.50 -14.21 -18.49
C SER A 83 -2.00 -14.36 -18.64
N TYR A 84 -1.21 -13.89 -17.65
CA TYR A 84 0.25 -13.94 -17.70
C TYR A 84 0.85 -15.25 -17.17
N TYR A 85 0.25 -15.82 -16.12
CA TYR A 85 0.86 -16.91 -15.34
C TYR A 85 -0.02 -18.17 -15.21
N GLY A 86 -1.31 -18.09 -15.53
CA GLY A 86 -2.26 -19.21 -15.38
C GLY A 86 -2.62 -19.59 -13.94
N TYR A 87 -2.36 -18.69 -12.94
CA TYR A 87 -2.48 -19.05 -11.52
C TYR A 87 -3.89 -19.18 -10.98
N TYR A 88 -4.89 -18.61 -11.65
CA TYR A 88 -6.27 -18.49 -11.15
C TYR A 88 -7.31 -19.09 -12.09
N ALA A 89 -6.91 -20.04 -12.97
CA ALA A 89 -7.83 -20.64 -13.94
C ALA A 89 -9.07 -21.28 -13.30
N GLU A 90 -8.94 -21.81 -12.09
CA GLU A 90 -10.05 -22.41 -11.32
C GLU A 90 -11.07 -21.40 -10.79
N LEU A 91 -10.70 -20.11 -10.70
CA LEU A 91 -11.56 -18.99 -10.29
C LEU A 91 -12.26 -18.31 -11.48
N ILE A 92 -12.12 -18.85 -12.69
CA ILE A 92 -12.72 -18.31 -13.91
C ILE A 92 -13.67 -19.34 -14.50
N ASN A 93 -14.89 -18.88 -14.85
CA ASN A 93 -15.89 -19.68 -15.53
C ASN A 93 -15.54 -19.89 -17.01
N GLU A 94 -16.23 -20.83 -17.68
CA GLU A 94 -16.04 -21.09 -19.12
C GLU A 94 -16.37 -19.87 -20.01
N ASP A 95 -17.24 -18.98 -19.54
CA ASP A 95 -17.60 -17.73 -20.22
C ASP A 95 -16.64 -16.56 -19.93
N GLY A 96 -15.63 -16.79 -19.09
CA GLY A 96 -14.63 -15.79 -18.72
C GLY A 96 -14.97 -14.97 -17.47
N SER A 97 -16.17 -15.12 -16.90
CA SER A 97 -16.56 -14.43 -15.67
C SER A 97 -15.92 -15.05 -14.42
N ILE A 98 -15.90 -14.31 -13.32
CA ILE A 98 -15.29 -14.75 -12.05
C ILE A 98 -16.25 -15.70 -11.29
N LYS A 99 -15.66 -16.75 -10.71
CA LYS A 99 -16.33 -17.64 -9.76
C LYS A 99 -16.24 -17.09 -8.34
N TRP A 100 -17.18 -16.24 -7.95
CA TRP A 100 -17.21 -15.62 -6.63
C TRP A 100 -17.37 -16.61 -5.48
N ASP A 101 -18.00 -17.76 -5.72
CA ASP A 101 -18.15 -18.88 -4.78
C ASP A 101 -16.96 -19.86 -4.79
N GLY A 102 -15.99 -19.66 -5.69
CA GLY A 102 -14.77 -20.44 -5.77
C GLY A 102 -13.88 -20.26 -4.52
N GLU A 103 -13.24 -21.34 -4.08
CA GLU A 103 -12.27 -21.29 -2.98
C GLU A 103 -11.04 -20.49 -3.40
N PHE A 104 -10.73 -19.43 -2.67
CA PHE A 104 -9.59 -18.55 -2.95
C PHE A 104 -8.38 -18.86 -2.06
N ARG A 105 -8.59 -19.05 -0.75
CA ARG A 105 -7.54 -19.43 0.22
C ARG A 105 -8.14 -19.96 1.53
N ASP A 106 -7.51 -20.95 2.09
CA ASP A 106 -7.80 -21.45 3.45
C ASP A 106 -9.30 -21.78 3.71
N GLY A 107 -10.02 -22.26 2.69
CA GLY A 107 -11.46 -22.57 2.76
C GLY A 107 -12.36 -21.34 2.64
N GLN A 108 -11.81 -20.14 2.42
CA GLN A 108 -12.55 -18.91 2.18
C GLN A 108 -12.90 -18.77 0.69
N THR A 109 -14.14 -18.43 0.38
CA THR A 109 -14.53 -18.12 -1.00
C THR A 109 -14.04 -16.72 -1.41
N LEU A 110 -13.95 -16.48 -2.72
CA LEU A 110 -13.57 -15.17 -3.24
C LEU A 110 -14.54 -14.07 -2.80
N ALA A 111 -15.87 -14.37 -2.77
CA ALA A 111 -16.88 -13.45 -2.26
C ALA A 111 -16.66 -13.09 -0.78
N GLN A 112 -16.33 -14.07 0.06
CA GLN A 112 -16.00 -13.80 1.47
C GLN A 112 -14.76 -12.96 1.60
N TYR A 113 -13.75 -13.22 0.78
CA TYR A 113 -12.51 -12.45 0.75
C TYR A 113 -12.77 -10.97 0.44
N VAL A 114 -13.51 -10.65 -0.63
CA VAL A 114 -13.75 -9.23 -0.99
C VAL A 114 -14.59 -8.50 0.05
N VAL A 115 -15.54 -9.17 0.71
CA VAL A 115 -16.30 -8.59 1.81
C VAL A 115 -15.41 -8.26 3.01
N GLU A 116 -14.52 -9.16 3.38
CA GLU A 116 -13.55 -8.93 4.48
C GLU A 116 -12.58 -7.81 4.16
N GLU A 117 -12.09 -7.74 2.92
CA GLU A 117 -11.21 -6.66 2.47
C GLU A 117 -11.93 -5.31 2.41
N ALA A 118 -13.21 -5.27 1.99
CA ALA A 118 -14.02 -4.05 2.03
C ALA A 118 -14.17 -3.53 3.46
N GLN A 119 -14.50 -4.41 4.40
CA GLN A 119 -14.59 -4.04 5.81
C GLN A 119 -13.23 -3.67 6.41
N ALA A 120 -12.14 -4.30 5.99
CA ALA A 120 -10.79 -3.95 6.43
C ALA A 120 -10.38 -2.57 5.90
N THR A 121 -10.71 -2.26 4.65
CA THR A 121 -10.49 -0.95 4.04
C THR A 121 -11.26 0.14 4.79
N ILE A 122 -12.55 -0.06 5.03
CA ILE A 122 -13.37 0.87 5.81
C ILE A 122 -12.77 1.12 7.20
N ARG A 123 -12.38 0.06 7.92
CA ARG A 123 -11.72 0.20 9.23
C ARG A 123 -10.43 1.02 9.16
N PHE A 124 -9.64 0.84 8.11
CA PHE A 124 -8.39 1.57 7.94
C PHE A 124 -8.63 3.07 7.70
N TYR A 125 -9.58 3.42 6.83
CA TYR A 125 -9.96 4.82 6.60
C TYR A 125 -10.57 5.46 7.85
N THR A 126 -11.43 4.74 8.57
CA THR A 126 -11.95 5.20 9.86
C THR A 126 -10.82 5.39 10.90
N ALA A 127 -9.79 4.55 10.89
CA ALA A 127 -8.64 4.72 11.78
C ALA A 127 -7.85 6.00 11.47
N ILE A 128 -7.73 6.41 10.18
CA ILE A 128 -7.13 7.71 9.80
C ILE A 128 -7.94 8.86 10.43
N GLU A 129 -9.25 8.86 10.26
CA GLU A 129 -10.12 9.91 10.80
C GLU A 129 -10.05 10.02 12.33
N LEU A 130 -10.13 8.86 13.00
CA LEU A 130 -10.05 8.80 14.47
C LEU A 130 -8.70 9.26 15.00
N MET A 131 -7.61 8.85 14.36
CA MET A 131 -6.26 9.26 14.72
C MET A 131 -6.05 10.75 14.46
N ALA A 132 -6.47 11.27 13.31
CA ALA A 132 -6.38 12.68 12.97
C ALA A 132 -7.18 13.54 13.98
N LYS A 133 -8.38 13.11 14.34
CA LYS A 133 -9.19 13.76 15.38
C LYS A 133 -8.53 13.75 16.75
N THR A 134 -7.93 12.61 17.13
CA THR A 134 -7.29 12.44 18.44
C THR A 134 -6.06 13.33 18.59
N HIS A 135 -5.28 13.51 17.53
CA HIS A 135 -4.03 14.26 17.52
C HIS A 135 -4.15 15.67 16.93
N ASN A 136 -5.40 16.16 16.72
CA ASN A 136 -5.67 17.49 16.13
C ASN A 136 -5.01 17.72 14.76
N ALA A 137 -4.87 16.66 13.97
CA ALA A 137 -4.37 16.64 12.60
C ALA A 137 -5.53 16.76 11.57
N GLY A 138 -6.56 17.55 11.90
CA GLY A 138 -7.70 17.80 11.00
C GLY A 138 -7.30 18.64 9.79
N LEU A 139 -8.21 18.70 8.81
CA LEU A 139 -8.03 19.52 7.62
C LEU A 139 -7.99 21.01 7.97
N ASP A 140 -7.05 21.74 7.42
CA ASP A 140 -6.96 23.18 7.55
C ASP A 140 -7.55 23.92 6.33
N SER A 141 -7.40 25.24 6.25
CA SER A 141 -7.93 26.06 5.14
C SER A 141 -7.15 25.88 3.83
N GLU A 142 -5.89 25.43 3.89
CA GLU A 142 -5.04 25.16 2.73
C GLU A 142 -5.43 23.80 2.14
N ASP A 143 -5.60 22.79 2.98
CA ASP A 143 -6.17 21.50 2.61
C ASP A 143 -7.51 21.68 1.93
N MET A 144 -8.40 22.46 2.54
CA MET A 144 -9.73 22.80 2.04
C MET A 144 -9.71 23.43 0.66
N THR A 145 -8.72 24.30 0.39
CA THR A 145 -8.54 24.97 -0.88
C THR A 145 -7.93 24.03 -1.93
N ALA A 146 -6.92 23.26 -1.54
CA ALA A 146 -6.32 22.25 -2.41
C ALA A 146 -7.37 21.27 -2.88
N ILE A 147 -8.19 20.84 -1.99
CA ILE A 147 -9.34 20.01 -2.18
C ILE A 147 -10.34 20.59 -3.21
N ALA A 148 -10.83 21.80 -3.09
CA ALA A 148 -11.72 22.42 -4.08
C ALA A 148 -11.07 22.53 -5.46
N THR A 149 -9.78 22.86 -5.47
CA THR A 149 -9.03 23.02 -6.72
C THR A 149 -8.99 21.72 -7.52
N ASN A 150 -8.77 20.62 -6.86
CA ASN A 150 -8.60 19.35 -7.53
C ASN A 150 -9.93 18.74 -7.98
N MET A 151 -11.02 18.94 -7.23
CA MET A 151 -12.34 18.59 -7.75
C MET A 151 -12.67 19.41 -9.01
N ASN A 152 -12.32 20.70 -9.06
CA ASN A 152 -12.47 21.49 -10.27
C ASN A 152 -11.59 20.97 -11.42
N ASN A 153 -10.38 20.50 -11.14
CA ASN A 153 -9.51 19.87 -12.14
C ASN A 153 -10.15 18.59 -12.67
N ALA A 154 -10.78 17.76 -11.80
CA ALA A 154 -11.52 16.57 -12.24
C ALA A 154 -12.64 16.90 -13.22
N ILE A 155 -13.44 17.89 -12.85
CA ILE A 155 -14.53 18.35 -13.72
C ILE A 155 -13.98 18.82 -15.08
N GLN A 156 -12.84 19.51 -15.09
CA GLN A 156 -12.20 19.94 -16.33
C GLN A 156 -11.63 18.77 -17.15
N GLU A 157 -11.00 17.80 -16.51
CA GLU A 157 -10.44 16.60 -17.18
C GLU A 157 -11.54 15.72 -17.77
N LEU A 158 -12.67 15.58 -17.06
CA LEU A 158 -13.85 14.87 -17.56
C LEU A 158 -14.63 15.70 -18.61
N GLY A 159 -14.32 16.99 -18.74
CA GLY A 159 -14.87 17.88 -19.75
C GLY A 159 -16.04 18.75 -19.28
N SER A 160 -16.83 18.31 -18.31
CA SER A 160 -17.95 19.10 -17.77
C SER A 160 -18.42 18.57 -16.41
N GLN A 161 -19.21 19.37 -15.68
CA GLN A 161 -19.91 18.95 -14.47
C GLN A 161 -20.81 17.73 -14.72
N GLU A 162 -21.51 17.71 -15.86
CA GLU A 162 -22.41 16.60 -16.23
C GLU A 162 -21.65 15.27 -16.38
N GLN A 163 -20.45 15.31 -16.97
CA GLN A 163 -19.59 14.12 -17.08
C GLN A 163 -19.02 13.70 -15.72
N PHE A 164 -18.74 14.66 -14.84
CA PHE A 164 -18.34 14.36 -13.49
C PHE A 164 -19.48 13.75 -12.67
N ASP A 165 -20.70 14.29 -12.78
CA ASP A 165 -21.88 13.73 -12.12
C ASP A 165 -22.17 12.28 -12.59
N LEU A 166 -22.06 12.05 -13.91
CA LEU A 166 -22.15 10.70 -14.49
C LEU A 166 -21.05 9.75 -13.98
N TYR A 167 -19.86 10.27 -13.80
CA TYR A 167 -18.74 9.50 -13.22
C TYR A 167 -19.06 9.08 -11.78
N LEU A 168 -19.59 9.99 -10.95
CA LEU A 168 -20.01 9.68 -9.58
C LEU A 168 -21.17 8.70 -9.55
N GLU A 169 -22.16 8.85 -10.45
CA GLU A 169 -23.27 7.92 -10.59
C GLU A 169 -22.80 6.50 -10.91
N LYS A 170 -21.79 6.35 -11.79
CA LYS A 170 -21.15 5.05 -12.08
C LYS A 170 -20.42 4.46 -10.88
N LEU A 171 -19.82 5.28 -10.04
CA LEU A 171 -19.21 4.84 -8.78
C LEU A 171 -20.25 4.53 -7.70
N GLY A 172 -21.50 4.95 -7.90
CA GLY A 172 -22.60 4.79 -6.94
C GLY A 172 -22.52 5.71 -5.73
N ILE A 173 -21.78 6.82 -5.82
CA ILE A 173 -21.59 7.76 -4.71
C ILE A 173 -22.00 9.18 -5.09
N CYS A 174 -22.40 9.95 -4.08
CA CYS A 174 -22.63 11.36 -4.24
C CYS A 174 -21.32 12.19 -4.11
N GLN A 175 -21.41 13.47 -4.47
CA GLN A 175 -20.24 14.37 -4.42
C GLN A 175 -19.68 14.53 -3.00
N SER A 176 -20.51 14.55 -1.95
CA SER A 176 -20.01 14.63 -0.57
C SER A 176 -19.23 13.38 -0.16
N THR A 177 -19.71 12.19 -0.47
CA THR A 177 -18.98 10.94 -0.20
C THR A 177 -17.64 10.90 -0.95
N PHE A 178 -17.64 11.34 -2.21
CA PHE A 178 -16.38 11.49 -2.95
C PHE A 178 -15.39 12.46 -2.30
N GLN A 179 -15.91 13.57 -1.74
CA GLN A 179 -15.09 14.54 -1.00
C GLN A 179 -14.54 13.95 0.29
N ASP A 180 -15.36 13.25 1.07
CA ASP A 180 -14.95 12.62 2.34
C ASP A 180 -13.88 11.54 2.11
N LEU A 181 -14.06 10.69 1.08
CA LEU A 181 -13.06 9.71 0.66
C LEU A 181 -11.74 10.38 0.24
N SER A 182 -11.83 11.50 -0.51
CA SER A 182 -10.66 12.26 -0.95
C SER A 182 -9.95 12.94 0.23
N ALA A 183 -10.68 13.42 1.21
CA ALA A 183 -10.13 14.08 2.40
C ALA A 183 -9.21 13.19 3.23
N SER A 184 -9.42 11.87 3.19
CA SER A 184 -8.62 10.92 3.96
C SER A 184 -7.13 10.94 3.60
N SER A 185 -6.76 11.28 2.37
CA SER A 185 -5.35 11.43 1.97
C SER A 185 -4.68 12.62 2.67
N PHE A 186 -5.38 13.74 2.81
CA PHE A 186 -4.87 14.92 3.51
C PHE A 186 -4.76 14.69 5.02
N LEU A 187 -5.74 13.97 5.60
CA LEU A 187 -5.65 13.56 7.00
C LEU A 187 -4.44 12.63 7.23
N PHE A 188 -4.16 11.72 6.30
CA PHE A 188 -2.97 10.89 6.34
C PHE A 188 -1.69 11.73 6.27
N ASP A 189 -1.62 12.68 5.33
CA ASP A 189 -0.47 13.58 5.17
C ASP A 189 -0.26 14.44 6.42
N ASN A 190 -1.34 14.97 7.01
CA ASN A 190 -1.27 15.74 8.25
C ASN A 190 -0.79 14.90 9.44
N LEU A 191 -1.20 13.63 9.52
CA LEU A 191 -0.66 12.68 10.50
C LEU A 191 0.82 12.38 10.24
N LEU A 192 1.21 12.23 8.98
CA LEU A 192 2.60 12.00 8.59
C LEU A 192 3.51 13.16 8.98
N LEU A 193 3.03 14.40 8.85
CA LEU A 193 3.77 15.58 9.35
C LEU A 193 4.03 15.46 10.86
N LEU A 194 3.05 15.01 11.66
CA LEU A 194 3.26 14.78 13.08
C LEU A 194 4.26 13.66 13.38
N VAL A 195 4.31 12.62 12.54
CA VAL A 195 5.31 11.54 12.68
C VAL A 195 6.73 12.08 12.43
N LEU A 196 6.88 13.09 11.59
CA LEU A 196 8.16 13.71 11.22
C LEU A 196 8.55 14.89 12.13
N GLU A 197 7.60 15.49 12.85
CA GLU A 197 7.78 16.71 13.66
C GLU A 197 8.30 16.37 15.06
N GLU A 198 9.52 16.79 15.37
CA GLU A 198 10.12 16.61 16.69
C GLU A 198 9.29 17.26 17.80
N GLY A 199 8.98 16.48 18.81
CA GLY A 199 8.18 16.92 19.96
C GLY A 199 6.66 16.72 19.78
N SER A 200 6.20 16.22 18.65
CA SER A 200 4.81 15.77 18.51
C SER A 200 4.57 14.44 19.24
N GLU A 201 3.30 14.14 19.55
CA GLU A 201 2.94 12.87 20.21
C GLU A 201 3.14 11.64 19.32
N LEU A 202 3.20 11.82 18.01
CA LEU A 202 3.41 10.74 17.03
C LEU A 202 4.84 10.67 16.51
N TYR A 203 5.73 11.55 17.01
CA TYR A 203 7.09 11.63 16.50
C TYR A 203 7.81 10.29 16.48
N LEU A 204 8.33 9.93 15.33
CA LEU A 204 9.18 8.75 15.19
C LEU A 204 10.60 9.09 15.65
N GLU A 205 10.93 8.68 16.88
CA GLU A 205 12.26 8.90 17.45
C GLU A 205 13.36 8.24 16.60
N PRO A 206 14.55 8.86 16.46
CA PRO A 206 15.63 8.36 15.60
C PRO A 206 16.00 6.89 15.83
N GLU A 207 16.05 6.44 17.10
CA GLU A 207 16.34 5.04 17.42
C GLU A 207 15.29 4.04 16.93
N ASN A 208 14.06 4.50 16.66
CA ASN A 208 12.97 3.66 16.21
C ASN A 208 12.96 3.43 14.69
N TYR A 209 13.68 4.23 13.91
CA TYR A 209 13.79 4.03 12.46
C TYR A 209 14.37 2.64 12.12
N ASN A 210 15.28 2.13 12.97
CA ASN A 210 15.86 0.79 12.81
C ASN A 210 14.85 -0.38 12.91
N LYS A 211 13.59 -0.12 13.34
CA LYS A 211 12.50 -1.11 13.30
C LYS A 211 11.91 -1.28 11.91
N TYR A 212 12.08 -0.29 11.05
CA TYR A 212 11.46 -0.22 9.73
C TYR A 212 12.46 -0.36 8.58
N ALA A 213 13.72 -0.01 8.82
CA ALA A 213 14.79 -0.14 7.84
C ALA A 213 16.12 -0.44 8.50
N SER A 214 17.07 -0.90 7.71
CA SER A 214 18.47 -1.09 8.09
C SER A 214 19.36 -0.49 7.00
N TYR A 215 20.59 -0.09 7.40
CA TYR A 215 21.59 0.39 6.47
C TYR A 215 22.86 -0.45 6.60
N ALA A 216 23.29 -1.08 5.52
CA ALA A 216 24.48 -1.91 5.51
C ALA A 216 25.19 -1.85 4.15
N ASP A 217 26.51 -2.03 4.18
CA ASP A 217 27.34 -2.32 3.01
C ASP A 217 27.90 -3.74 3.12
N HIS A 218 28.32 -4.36 2.02
CA HIS A 218 28.87 -5.69 2.06
C HIS A 218 29.97 -5.97 1.01
N ILE A 219 30.83 -6.91 1.32
CA ILE A 219 31.71 -7.56 0.36
C ILE A 219 31.06 -8.90 0.01
N LEU A 220 30.79 -9.18 -1.26
CA LEU A 220 30.22 -10.42 -1.74
C LEU A 220 31.24 -11.17 -2.61
N LEU A 221 31.47 -12.44 -2.33
CA LEU A 221 32.07 -13.40 -3.27
C LEU A 221 31.03 -14.45 -3.65
N MET A 222 30.61 -14.45 -4.90
CA MET A 222 29.54 -15.32 -5.39
C MET A 222 30.00 -16.80 -5.42
N THR A 223 29.12 -17.69 -5.01
CA THR A 223 29.27 -19.16 -5.12
C THR A 223 28.44 -19.74 -6.27
N ILE A 224 27.77 -18.85 -7.02
CA ILE A 224 27.04 -19.19 -8.24
C ILE A 224 27.66 -18.42 -9.42
N ASP A 225 27.62 -19.02 -10.59
CA ASP A 225 27.98 -18.35 -11.84
C ASP A 225 26.89 -17.33 -12.23
N SER A 226 27.25 -16.08 -12.37
CA SER A 226 26.31 -14.97 -12.58
C SER A 226 25.55 -15.05 -13.93
N ALA A 227 26.07 -15.75 -14.91
CA ALA A 227 25.45 -15.89 -16.23
C ALA A 227 24.47 -17.06 -16.30
N SER A 228 24.78 -18.18 -15.64
CA SER A 228 23.99 -19.41 -15.69
C SER A 228 23.14 -19.66 -14.44
N GLY A 229 23.41 -18.97 -13.33
CA GLY A 229 22.77 -19.19 -12.02
C GLY A 229 23.15 -20.55 -11.38
N LYS A 230 24.12 -21.27 -11.92
CA LYS A 230 24.53 -22.58 -11.41
C LYS A 230 25.63 -22.43 -10.35
N PRO A 231 25.65 -23.34 -9.35
CA PRO A 231 26.72 -23.38 -8.38
C PRO A 231 28.09 -23.55 -9.06
N LEU A 232 29.10 -22.86 -8.52
CA LEU A 232 30.49 -23.08 -8.88
C LEU A 232 30.96 -24.48 -8.44
N SER A 233 32.14 -24.91 -8.89
CA SER A 233 32.70 -26.19 -8.44
C SER A 233 33.05 -26.12 -6.93
N PRO A 234 33.09 -27.27 -6.23
CA PRO A 234 33.44 -27.31 -4.81
C PRO A 234 34.81 -26.70 -4.49
N GLU A 235 35.78 -26.82 -5.41
CA GLU A 235 37.09 -26.19 -5.28
C GLU A 235 37.00 -24.66 -5.33
N GLU A 236 36.24 -24.12 -6.29
CA GLU A 236 36.05 -22.66 -6.41
C GLU A 236 35.29 -22.12 -5.21
N ILE A 237 34.25 -22.82 -4.73
CA ILE A 237 33.50 -22.42 -3.52
C ILE A 237 34.43 -22.36 -2.30
N GLN A 238 35.32 -23.35 -2.14
CA GLN A 238 36.29 -23.36 -1.04
C GLN A 238 37.31 -22.23 -1.17
N ASP A 239 37.77 -21.90 -2.39
CA ASP A 239 38.63 -20.74 -2.64
C ASP A 239 37.94 -19.44 -2.25
N ARG A 240 36.67 -19.25 -2.64
CA ARG A 240 35.85 -18.09 -2.23
C ARG A 240 35.79 -17.93 -0.72
N LYS A 241 35.54 -19.04 -0.02
CA LYS A 241 35.49 -19.04 1.46
C LYS A 241 36.83 -18.63 2.08
N ASN A 242 37.93 -19.21 1.60
CA ASN A 242 39.26 -18.90 2.11
C ASN A 242 39.61 -17.40 1.88
N ARG A 243 39.30 -16.87 0.70
CA ARG A 243 39.51 -15.44 0.38
C ARG A 243 38.66 -14.55 1.27
N MET A 244 37.43 -14.95 1.59
CA MET A 244 36.55 -14.19 2.48
C MET A 244 37.09 -14.19 3.92
N GLU A 245 37.61 -15.32 4.41
CA GLU A 245 38.25 -15.45 5.72
C GLU A 245 39.54 -14.63 5.81
N ASP A 246 40.33 -14.55 4.73
CA ASP A 246 41.52 -13.69 4.64
C ASP A 246 41.15 -12.21 4.69
N MET A 247 40.11 -11.78 3.98
CA MET A 247 39.61 -10.40 4.04
C MET A 247 39.04 -10.06 5.42
N LEU A 248 38.31 -10.97 6.05
CA LEU A 248 37.83 -10.78 7.42
C LEU A 248 39.01 -10.55 8.40
N SER A 249 40.08 -11.34 8.27
CA SER A 249 41.29 -11.20 9.08
C SER A 249 41.98 -9.84 8.89
N GLN A 250 41.99 -9.32 7.67
CA GLN A 250 42.51 -7.99 7.38
C GLN A 250 41.64 -6.90 8.02
N LEU A 251 40.32 -7.02 7.93
CA LEU A 251 39.37 -6.09 8.54
C LEU A 251 39.49 -6.06 10.06
N GLN A 252 39.63 -7.23 10.68
CA GLN A 252 39.78 -7.36 12.12
C GLN A 252 41.09 -6.78 12.66
N ALA A 253 42.14 -6.71 11.81
CA ALA A 253 43.43 -6.14 12.15
C ALA A 253 43.59 -4.66 11.74
N ALA A 254 42.55 -4.09 11.09
CA ALA A 254 42.64 -2.75 10.51
C ALA A 254 42.65 -1.65 11.58
N ASP A 255 43.53 -0.67 11.48
CA ASP A 255 43.50 0.56 12.28
C ASP A 255 42.32 1.47 11.90
N ASP A 256 41.96 1.48 10.60
CA ASP A 256 40.79 2.17 10.03
C ASP A 256 39.89 1.13 9.34
N LEU A 257 38.88 0.66 10.08
CA LEU A 257 38.00 -0.37 9.59
C LEU A 257 37.22 0.07 8.34
N LEU A 258 36.69 1.29 8.34
CA LEU A 258 35.84 1.77 7.24
C LEU A 258 36.67 1.96 5.96
N ALA A 259 37.85 2.57 6.04
CA ALA A 259 38.74 2.75 4.87
C ALA A 259 39.17 1.38 4.31
N THR A 260 39.53 0.44 5.20
CA THR A 260 39.94 -0.91 4.79
C THR A 260 38.78 -1.69 4.18
N PHE A 261 37.57 -1.58 4.76
CA PHE A 261 36.37 -2.21 4.22
C PHE A 261 36.08 -1.72 2.80
N ASN A 262 36.06 -0.40 2.59
CA ASN A 262 35.80 0.19 1.29
C ASN A 262 36.85 -0.24 0.25
N GLN A 263 38.15 -0.24 0.62
CA GLN A 263 39.20 -0.70 -0.26
C GLN A 263 39.05 -2.17 -0.67
N LEU A 264 38.71 -3.05 0.26
CA LEU A 264 38.51 -4.47 -0.01
C LEU A 264 37.22 -4.70 -0.81
N ALA A 265 36.16 -3.98 -0.53
CA ALA A 265 34.92 -4.04 -1.26
C ALA A 265 35.09 -3.60 -2.73
N ASP A 266 35.76 -2.48 -2.97
CA ASP A 266 36.02 -1.97 -4.31
C ASP A 266 36.92 -2.89 -5.13
N ALA A 267 37.87 -3.58 -4.46
CA ALA A 267 38.83 -4.46 -5.15
C ALA A 267 38.27 -5.88 -5.38
N ASN A 268 37.33 -6.38 -4.55
CA ASN A 268 37.01 -7.79 -4.52
C ASN A 268 35.52 -8.10 -4.60
N SER A 269 34.61 -7.16 -4.24
CA SER A 269 33.17 -7.48 -4.22
C SER A 269 32.66 -7.77 -5.62
N GLU A 270 31.91 -8.85 -5.74
CA GLU A 270 31.22 -9.28 -6.97
C GLU A 270 29.76 -8.82 -6.99
N ASP A 271 29.35 -7.99 -6.01
CA ASP A 271 28.03 -7.37 -6.00
C ASP A 271 27.90 -6.35 -7.14
N THR A 272 27.07 -6.66 -8.14
CA THR A 272 26.83 -5.78 -9.29
C THR A 272 26.05 -4.53 -8.91
N GLY A 273 25.24 -4.58 -7.83
CA GLY A 273 24.48 -3.45 -7.32
C GLY A 273 25.34 -2.36 -6.67
N ARG A 274 26.60 -2.68 -6.29
CA ARG A 274 27.55 -1.71 -5.73
C ARG A 274 27.86 -0.54 -6.68
N ALA A 275 27.79 -0.75 -7.99
CA ALA A 275 28.02 0.31 -8.97
C ALA A 275 27.01 1.48 -8.84
N THR A 276 25.79 1.19 -8.43
CA THR A 276 24.71 2.18 -8.19
C THR A 276 24.55 2.54 -6.73
N ASN A 277 25.04 1.69 -5.83
CA ASN A 277 24.97 1.86 -4.36
C ASN A 277 26.39 1.77 -3.74
N PRO A 278 27.30 2.68 -4.07
CA PRO A 278 28.71 2.58 -3.64
C PRO A 278 28.89 2.70 -2.13
N ASN A 279 27.90 3.20 -1.44
CA ASN A 279 27.88 3.38 0.01
C ASN A 279 27.08 2.32 0.75
N GLY A 280 26.57 1.28 0.05
CA GLY A 280 25.70 0.26 0.62
C GLY A 280 24.23 0.54 0.42
N TYR A 281 23.38 -0.20 1.14
CA TYR A 281 21.94 -0.30 0.90
C TYR A 281 21.14 0.07 2.14
N VAL A 282 20.16 0.97 1.99
CA VAL A 282 19.05 1.09 2.92
C VAL A 282 17.95 0.12 2.46
N PHE A 283 17.47 -0.71 3.34
CA PHE A 283 16.49 -1.74 3.01
C PHE A 283 15.52 -1.97 4.16
N THR A 284 14.28 -2.37 3.81
CA THR A 284 13.23 -2.73 4.76
C THR A 284 13.23 -4.24 5.04
N PRO A 285 12.72 -4.71 6.18
CA PRO A 285 12.64 -6.13 6.50
C PRO A 285 11.97 -6.96 5.40
N GLY A 286 12.57 -8.08 5.03
CA GLY A 286 12.13 -9.00 3.98
C GLY A 286 12.55 -8.58 2.55
N THR A 287 13.40 -7.57 2.41
CA THR A 287 13.97 -7.15 1.12
C THR A 287 15.21 -7.95 0.76
N MET A 288 16.09 -8.20 1.74
CA MET A 288 17.32 -8.98 1.56
C MET A 288 17.08 -10.46 1.93
N VAL A 289 18.03 -11.33 1.61
CA VAL A 289 17.97 -12.73 2.05
C VAL A 289 18.08 -12.83 3.57
N ALA A 290 17.36 -13.78 4.18
CA ALA A 290 17.21 -13.87 5.63
C ALA A 290 18.55 -13.91 6.37
N SER A 291 19.53 -14.70 5.89
CA SER A 291 20.87 -14.79 6.51
C SER A 291 21.61 -13.45 6.54
N PHE A 292 21.38 -12.58 5.55
CA PHE A 292 21.94 -11.24 5.50
C PHE A 292 21.24 -10.33 6.51
N GLU A 293 19.90 -10.34 6.55
CA GLU A 293 19.11 -9.52 7.48
C GLU A 293 19.37 -9.89 8.94
N ASP A 294 19.44 -11.20 9.24
CA ASP A 294 19.77 -11.71 10.57
C ASP A 294 21.17 -11.25 11.02
N ALA A 295 22.14 -11.28 10.09
CA ALA A 295 23.48 -10.81 10.39
C ALA A 295 23.51 -9.30 10.65
N VAL A 296 22.82 -8.48 9.84
CA VAL A 296 22.71 -7.02 10.08
C VAL A 296 22.04 -6.72 11.42
N ALA A 297 20.97 -7.45 11.75
CA ALA A 297 20.24 -7.26 13.02
C ALA A 297 21.08 -7.55 14.26
N ALA A 298 22.08 -8.43 14.14
CA ALA A 298 23.00 -8.79 15.23
C ALA A 298 24.16 -7.80 15.43
N LEU A 299 24.33 -6.81 14.55
CA LEU A 299 25.42 -5.84 14.59
C LEU A 299 24.95 -4.50 15.15
N GLU A 300 25.85 -3.76 15.77
CA GLU A 300 25.69 -2.32 16.02
C GLU A 300 26.26 -1.51 14.84
N PRO A 301 25.80 -0.25 14.62
CA PRO A 301 26.38 0.62 13.61
C PRO A 301 27.92 0.71 13.74
N GLY A 302 28.62 0.57 12.63
CA GLY A 302 30.08 0.55 12.56
C GLY A 302 30.72 -0.82 12.80
N GLN A 303 29.95 -1.86 13.11
CA GLN A 303 30.48 -3.22 13.27
C GLN A 303 30.41 -4.02 11.97
N ILE A 304 31.32 -4.98 11.84
CA ILE A 304 31.32 -5.97 10.74
C ILE A 304 30.86 -7.35 11.24
N SER A 305 30.25 -8.11 10.36
CA SER A 305 29.91 -9.51 10.58
C SER A 305 31.13 -10.43 10.51
N GLY A 306 30.98 -11.68 10.93
CA GLY A 306 31.79 -12.78 10.43
C GLY A 306 31.50 -13.05 8.94
N VAL A 307 32.01 -14.19 8.44
CA VAL A 307 31.62 -14.67 7.10
C VAL A 307 30.18 -15.21 7.17
N VAL A 308 29.29 -14.58 6.42
CA VAL A 308 27.86 -14.97 6.32
C VAL A 308 27.64 -15.70 4.99
N GLU A 309 27.02 -16.86 5.03
CA GLU A 309 26.68 -17.65 3.84
C GLU A 309 25.20 -17.40 3.45
N SER A 310 24.97 -17.23 2.15
CA SER A 310 23.65 -17.08 1.55
C SER A 310 23.55 -17.89 0.26
N ASP A 311 22.37 -17.92 -0.35
CA ASP A 311 22.15 -18.55 -1.66
C ASP A 311 22.97 -17.92 -2.79
N TYR A 312 23.48 -16.69 -2.61
CA TYR A 312 24.33 -15.99 -3.58
C TYR A 312 25.82 -16.24 -3.37
N GLY A 313 26.25 -16.51 -2.14
CA GLY A 313 27.65 -16.67 -1.81
C GLY A 313 28.01 -16.29 -0.39
N TYR A 314 29.26 -15.89 -0.20
CA TYR A 314 29.81 -15.46 1.09
C TYR A 314 29.85 -13.94 1.19
N HIS A 315 29.41 -13.42 2.34
CA HIS A 315 29.38 -11.98 2.63
C HIS A 315 30.22 -11.65 3.88
N ILE A 316 30.86 -10.47 3.88
CA ILE A 316 31.22 -9.73 5.09
C ILE A 316 30.39 -8.46 5.04
N ILE A 317 29.61 -8.21 6.09
CA ILE A 317 28.63 -7.13 6.15
C ILE A 317 29.13 -6.07 7.14
N LEU A 318 29.10 -4.81 6.75
CA LEU A 318 29.31 -3.65 7.60
C LEU A 318 27.95 -3.00 7.88
N ARG A 319 27.49 -3.04 9.13
CA ARG A 319 26.33 -2.25 9.51
C ARG A 319 26.69 -0.77 9.59
N LYS A 320 25.88 0.08 8.98
CA LYS A 320 26.07 1.53 8.94
C LYS A 320 25.00 2.23 9.76
N ASP A 321 25.24 3.49 10.10
CA ASP A 321 24.25 4.31 10.79
C ASP A 321 23.15 4.71 9.79
N LEU A 322 21.94 4.25 10.07
CA LEU A 322 20.78 4.55 9.22
C LEU A 322 20.48 6.05 9.17
N MET A 323 20.70 6.77 10.28
CA MET A 323 20.40 8.21 10.31
C MET A 323 21.31 9.01 9.37
N GLU A 324 22.58 8.60 9.17
CA GLU A 324 23.46 9.22 8.17
C GLU A 324 22.90 9.09 6.75
N ALA A 325 22.30 7.95 6.41
CA ALA A 325 21.67 7.75 5.11
C ALA A 325 20.40 8.60 4.96
N LEU A 326 19.58 8.67 6.00
CA LEU A 326 18.32 9.41 6.00
C LEU A 326 18.51 10.94 6.01
N GLU A 327 19.63 11.42 6.55
CA GLU A 327 20.02 12.83 6.43
C GLU A 327 20.44 13.18 5.00
N ALA A 328 21.08 12.24 4.30
CA ALA A 328 21.49 12.41 2.91
C ALA A 328 20.33 12.24 1.91
N ASP A 329 19.31 11.48 2.27
CA ASP A 329 18.12 11.20 1.45
C ASP A 329 16.83 11.38 2.27
N PRO A 330 16.29 12.60 2.36
CA PRO A 330 15.07 12.89 3.10
C PRO A 330 13.83 12.14 2.59
N GLU A 331 13.78 11.73 1.30
CA GLU A 331 12.66 10.97 0.75
C GLU A 331 12.56 9.58 1.40
N GLN A 332 13.70 8.95 1.64
CA GLN A 332 13.74 7.68 2.38
C GLN A 332 13.24 7.84 3.84
N ARG A 333 13.55 8.95 4.48
CA ARG A 333 13.04 9.26 5.81
C ARG A 333 11.51 9.34 5.82
N VAL A 334 10.93 10.03 4.84
CA VAL A 334 9.47 10.12 4.66
C VAL A 334 8.88 8.74 4.43
N SER A 335 9.43 7.94 3.53
CA SER A 335 8.93 6.58 3.25
C SER A 335 8.93 5.65 4.48
N ILE A 336 9.93 5.75 5.34
CA ILE A 336 9.96 5.00 6.60
C ILE A 336 8.90 5.53 7.58
N ALA A 337 8.72 6.85 7.66
CA ALA A 337 7.68 7.46 8.49
C ALA A 337 6.27 7.06 8.02
N GLU A 338 6.02 6.98 6.71
CA GLU A 338 4.78 6.45 6.12
C GLU A 338 4.55 4.98 6.51
N THR A 339 5.59 4.16 6.48
CA THR A 339 5.52 2.75 6.91
C THR A 339 5.18 2.65 8.40
N HIS A 340 5.77 3.52 9.23
CA HIS A 340 5.46 3.60 10.65
C HIS A 340 4.00 4.01 10.88
N LEU A 341 3.54 5.09 10.25
CA LEU A 341 2.16 5.57 10.37
C LEU A 341 1.17 4.50 9.91
N THR A 342 1.42 3.87 8.76
CA THR A 342 0.59 2.77 8.24
C THR A 342 0.53 1.59 9.23
N THR A 343 1.63 1.30 9.92
CA THR A 343 1.67 0.26 10.97
C THR A 343 0.78 0.64 12.15
N LEU A 344 0.85 1.89 12.63
CA LEU A 344 0.00 2.40 13.71
C LEU A 344 -1.49 2.36 13.33
N LEU A 345 -1.83 2.84 12.13
CA LEU A 345 -3.20 2.83 11.60
C LEU A 345 -3.73 1.40 11.44
N THR A 346 -2.90 0.47 10.98
CA THR A 346 -3.27 -0.96 10.86
C THR A 346 -3.55 -1.58 12.22
N LEU A 347 -2.75 -1.26 13.23
CA LEU A 347 -3.00 -1.73 14.60
C LEU A 347 -4.32 -1.17 15.13
N LEU A 348 -4.57 0.13 14.99
CA LEU A 348 -5.81 0.78 15.41
C LEU A 348 -7.03 0.20 14.66
N SER A 349 -6.91 -0.02 13.35
CA SER A 349 -7.92 -0.67 12.52
C SER A 349 -8.25 -2.10 12.98
N ASN A 350 -7.24 -2.87 13.38
CA ASN A 350 -7.43 -4.26 13.84
C ASN A 350 -8.04 -4.35 15.26
N GLU A 351 -7.81 -3.34 16.09
CA GLU A 351 -8.39 -3.25 17.43
C GLU A 351 -9.79 -2.63 17.45
N ALA A 352 -10.26 -2.11 16.31
CA ALA A 352 -11.54 -1.44 16.21
C ALA A 352 -12.72 -2.38 16.53
N THR A 353 -13.69 -1.88 17.31
CA THR A 353 -14.95 -2.58 17.50
C THR A 353 -15.83 -2.39 16.27
N VAL A 354 -16.35 -3.49 15.73
CA VAL A 354 -17.11 -3.48 14.47
C VAL A 354 -18.47 -4.13 14.66
N GLU A 355 -19.52 -3.42 14.24
CA GLU A 355 -20.85 -3.96 14.12
C GLU A 355 -21.30 -3.82 12.66
N VAL A 356 -21.73 -4.92 12.04
CA VAL A 356 -22.20 -4.94 10.65
C VAL A 356 -23.67 -5.32 10.61
N SER A 357 -24.47 -4.51 9.92
CA SER A 357 -25.90 -4.74 9.76
C SER A 357 -26.18 -6.03 8.96
N LYS A 358 -27.29 -6.67 9.29
CA LYS A 358 -27.78 -7.81 8.51
C LYS A 358 -28.11 -7.43 7.05
N LEU A 359 -28.49 -6.16 6.81
CA LEU A 359 -28.84 -5.67 5.48
C LEU A 359 -27.73 -5.92 4.44
N VAL A 360 -26.46 -5.73 4.83
CA VAL A 360 -25.31 -5.93 3.93
C VAL A 360 -24.68 -7.32 4.07
N LYS A 361 -24.88 -8.00 5.20
CA LYS A 361 -24.41 -9.40 5.37
C LYS A 361 -25.14 -10.39 4.46
N ASP A 362 -26.38 -10.11 4.10
CA ASP A 362 -27.22 -10.98 3.28
C ASP A 362 -27.04 -10.71 1.77
N ILE A 363 -26.18 -9.74 1.36
CA ILE A 363 -25.92 -9.44 -0.05
C ILE A 363 -25.16 -10.61 -0.70
N ASN A 364 -25.73 -11.11 -1.82
CA ASN A 364 -25.03 -12.03 -2.71
C ASN A 364 -24.04 -11.22 -3.57
N VAL A 365 -22.76 -11.36 -3.31
CA VAL A 365 -21.69 -10.57 -3.97
C VAL A 365 -21.70 -10.78 -5.49
N ALA A 366 -21.87 -12.02 -5.97
CA ALA A 366 -21.89 -12.33 -7.39
C ALA A 366 -23.04 -11.63 -8.12
N GLU A 367 -24.26 -11.72 -7.57
CA GLU A 367 -25.45 -11.09 -8.14
C GLU A 367 -25.35 -9.56 -8.06
N PHE A 368 -24.91 -9.03 -6.93
CA PHE A 368 -24.71 -7.60 -6.71
C PHE A 368 -23.72 -7.01 -7.72
N TYR A 369 -22.55 -7.63 -7.83
CA TYR A 369 -21.49 -7.08 -8.69
C TYR A 369 -21.83 -7.20 -10.18
N ALA A 370 -22.41 -8.32 -10.62
CA ALA A 370 -22.88 -8.45 -12.01
C ALA A 370 -23.97 -7.43 -12.38
N ALA A 371 -24.89 -7.14 -11.45
CA ALA A 371 -25.91 -6.12 -11.67
C ALA A 371 -25.31 -4.69 -11.67
N TYR A 372 -24.31 -4.42 -10.82
CA TYR A 372 -23.57 -3.17 -10.79
C TYR A 372 -22.85 -2.91 -12.12
N GLU A 373 -22.13 -3.90 -12.65
CA GLU A 373 -21.43 -3.78 -13.94
C GLU A 373 -22.39 -3.51 -15.09
N ALA A 374 -23.51 -4.27 -15.14
CA ALA A 374 -24.53 -4.10 -16.17
C ALA A 374 -25.11 -2.68 -16.17
N HIS A 375 -25.38 -2.12 -14.98
CA HIS A 375 -25.89 -0.75 -14.84
C HIS A 375 -24.85 0.30 -15.25
N ALA A 376 -23.59 0.15 -14.83
CA ALA A 376 -22.50 1.05 -15.21
C ALA A 376 -22.24 1.06 -16.72
N GLU A 377 -22.39 -0.10 -17.40
CA GLU A 377 -22.36 -0.19 -18.86
C GLU A 377 -23.53 0.53 -19.53
N GLU A 378 -24.73 0.40 -18.98
CA GLU A 378 -25.93 1.07 -19.53
C GLU A 378 -25.81 2.59 -19.46
N LEU A 379 -25.33 3.12 -18.34
CA LEU A 379 -25.03 4.54 -18.18
C LEU A 379 -24.02 5.02 -19.24
N THR A 380 -23.00 4.22 -19.52
CA THR A 380 -21.98 4.55 -20.53
C THR A 380 -22.55 4.59 -21.94
N LYS A 381 -23.43 3.65 -22.28
CA LYS A 381 -24.10 3.58 -23.60
C LYS A 381 -25.06 4.76 -23.83
N THR A 382 -25.80 5.13 -22.78
CA THR A 382 -26.77 6.24 -22.82
C THR A 382 -26.07 7.58 -23.00
N ALA A 383 -24.97 7.83 -22.27
CA ALA A 383 -24.17 9.04 -22.43
C ALA A 383 -23.58 9.21 -23.84
N GLY A 384 -23.05 8.14 -24.41
CA GLY A 384 -22.53 8.17 -25.78
C GLY A 384 -23.59 8.41 -26.87
N GLN A 385 -24.86 8.13 -26.62
CA GLN A 385 -25.95 8.39 -27.57
C GLN A 385 -26.42 9.86 -27.53
N THR A 386 -26.35 10.53 -26.39
CA THR A 386 -26.68 11.96 -26.25
C THR A 386 -25.67 12.85 -26.97
N GLU A 387 -24.38 12.50 -26.95
CA GLU A 387 -23.34 13.24 -27.72
C GLU A 387 -23.50 13.13 -29.25
N THR A 388 -23.98 11.98 -29.75
CA THR A 388 -24.19 11.77 -31.19
C THR A 388 -25.47 12.38 -31.74
N ALA A 389 -26.46 12.68 -30.89
CA ALA A 389 -27.74 13.30 -31.25
C ALA A 389 -27.71 14.84 -31.20
N GLY A 390 -26.67 15.43 -30.64
CA GLY A 390 -26.48 16.89 -30.54
C GLY A 390 -25.54 17.54 -31.56
N ASN A 391 -25.04 16.77 -32.56
CA ASN A 391 -24.19 17.27 -33.66
C ASN A 391 -24.96 17.33 -34.99
#